data_1c553e6e554a3abc1c9b7c4d5c82fd83
#
_entry.id   1c553e6e554a3abc1c9b7c4d5c82fd83
#
_cell.length_a   1.000
_cell.length_b   1.000
_cell.length_c   1.000
_cell.angle_alpha   90.00
_cell.angle_beta   90.00
_cell.angle_gamma   90.00
#
_symmetry.space_group_name_H-M   'P 1'
#
loop_
_entity.id
_entity.type
_entity.pdbx_description
1 polymer ?
#
loop_
_entity_poly.entity_id
_entity_poly.type
_entity_poly.pdbx_seq_one_letter_code
_entity_poly.pdbx_strand_id
1 'polypeptide(L)'
;MKKSAVAMLASVLICTFIFVKAYSQEDMMFVDNSVFPNPERPASIFRHEEHNEAAGIEECYECHHLYEDGQLVEDESSEDQSCSECHALEGSDGQPGLMEAFHLNCKGCHVKQQKGPVMCGECHVK
;
A
#
# COMPACT_ATOMS: atom_id res chain seq x y z
N MET A 1 24.88 -43.83 13.52
CA MET A 1 25.54 -42.52 13.36
C MET A 1 25.08 -41.74 12.13
N LYS A 2 24.95 -42.32 10.91
CA LYS A 2 24.54 -41.59 9.71
C LYS A 2 23.09 -41.06 9.75
N LYS A 3 22.13 -41.80 10.36
CA LYS A 3 20.71 -41.39 10.45
C LYS A 3 20.48 -40.18 11.38
N SER A 4 21.28 -40.06 12.45
CA SER A 4 21.20 -38.92 13.39
C SER A 4 21.74 -37.63 12.77
N ALA A 5 22.81 -37.74 11.96
CA ALA A 5 23.38 -36.59 11.25
C ALA A 5 22.42 -36.01 10.19
N VAL A 6 21.72 -36.90 9.45
CA VAL A 6 20.73 -36.49 8.45
C VAL A 6 19.52 -35.82 9.10
N ALA A 7 19.04 -36.34 10.24
CA ALA A 7 17.92 -35.73 10.99
C ALA A 7 18.30 -34.35 11.54
N MET A 8 19.56 -34.19 12.02
CA MET A 8 20.05 -32.91 12.53
C MET A 8 20.21 -31.86 11.42
N LEU A 9 20.71 -32.28 10.24
CA LEU A 9 20.81 -31.39 9.06
C LEU A 9 19.40 -30.95 8.56
N ALA A 10 18.44 -31.87 8.53
CA ALA A 10 17.07 -31.56 8.13
C ALA A 10 16.40 -30.57 9.11
N SER A 11 16.62 -30.74 10.42
CA SER A 11 16.10 -29.80 11.43
C SER A 11 16.70 -28.40 11.30
N VAL A 12 18.00 -28.29 11.02
CA VAL A 12 18.66 -26.99 10.80
C VAL A 12 18.14 -26.33 9.53
N LEU A 13 17.91 -27.09 8.45
CA LEU A 13 17.37 -26.55 7.21
C LEU A 13 15.92 -26.05 7.39
N ILE A 14 15.10 -26.77 8.15
CA ILE A 14 13.72 -26.34 8.45
C ILE A 14 13.72 -25.08 9.32
N CYS A 15 14.61 -24.98 10.32
CA CYS A 15 14.72 -23.76 11.14
C CYS A 15 15.18 -22.53 10.36
N THR A 16 16.01 -22.68 9.34
CA THR A 16 16.44 -21.53 8.51
C THR A 16 15.32 -20.98 7.63
N PHE A 17 14.36 -21.81 7.22
CA PHE A 17 13.19 -21.33 6.45
C PHE A 17 12.15 -20.57 7.30
N ILE A 18 12.13 -20.77 8.62
CA ILE A 18 11.15 -20.10 9.51
C ILE A 18 11.55 -18.65 9.82
N PHE A 19 12.80 -18.25 9.56
CA PHE A 19 13.32 -16.91 9.83
C PHE A 19 13.35 -15.97 8.62
N VAL A 20 12.77 -16.35 7.49
CA VAL A 20 12.48 -15.36 6.44
C VAL A 20 11.31 -14.53 6.94
N LYS A 21 11.62 -13.47 7.69
CA LYS A 21 10.65 -12.41 7.91
C LYS A 21 10.24 -11.90 6.53
N ALA A 22 8.98 -12.06 6.18
CA ALA A 22 8.40 -11.26 5.13
C ALA A 22 8.63 -9.80 5.57
N TYR A 23 9.45 -9.06 4.82
CA TYR A 23 9.50 -7.62 4.94
C TYR A 23 8.17 -7.14 4.35
N SER A 24 7.17 -7.05 5.20
CA SER A 24 5.94 -6.33 4.95
C SER A 24 6.30 -4.84 4.83
N GLN A 25 5.45 -4.07 4.20
CA GLN A 25 5.63 -2.60 4.03
C GLN A 25 5.53 -1.83 5.38
N GLU A 26 5.84 -2.48 6.46
CA GLU A 26 5.79 -2.03 7.85
C GLU A 26 6.51 -0.69 8.08
N ASP A 27 7.50 -0.39 7.24
CA ASP A 27 8.36 0.80 7.37
C ASP A 27 8.00 1.95 6.39
N MET A 28 6.89 1.86 5.66
CA MET A 28 6.48 2.96 4.79
C MET A 28 6.10 4.17 5.63
N MET A 29 6.87 5.26 5.48
CA MET A 29 6.66 6.53 6.19
C MET A 29 6.01 7.60 5.33
N PHE A 30 6.06 7.45 4.01
CA PHE A 30 5.60 8.42 3.03
C PHE A 30 5.03 7.71 1.81
N VAL A 31 4.02 8.33 1.21
CA VAL A 31 3.55 7.89 -0.11
C VAL A 31 4.65 8.19 -1.14
N ASP A 32 4.99 7.21 -1.98
CA ASP A 32 5.97 7.41 -3.04
C ASP A 32 5.43 8.40 -4.09
N ASN A 33 6.09 9.53 -4.22
CA ASN A 33 5.80 10.57 -5.21
C ASN A 33 6.91 10.74 -6.25
N SER A 34 7.85 9.80 -6.33
CA SER A 34 9.04 9.87 -7.21
C SER A 34 8.71 9.91 -8.70
N VAL A 35 7.54 9.40 -9.07
CA VAL A 35 7.05 9.42 -10.47
C VAL A 35 6.66 10.81 -10.96
N PHE A 36 6.42 11.77 -10.05
CA PHE A 36 6.13 13.15 -10.42
C PHE A 36 7.44 13.90 -10.70
N PRO A 37 7.63 14.44 -11.92
CA PRO A 37 8.92 15.05 -12.29
C PRO A 37 9.25 16.32 -11.50
N ASN A 38 8.24 17.05 -11.06
CA ASN A 38 8.39 18.31 -10.30
C ASN A 38 7.26 18.43 -9.27
N PRO A 39 7.30 17.67 -8.16
CA PRO A 39 6.25 17.72 -7.17
C PRO A 39 6.24 19.10 -6.47
N GLU A 40 5.10 19.78 -6.46
CA GLU A 40 4.95 21.09 -5.81
C GLU A 40 4.93 21.00 -4.29
N ARG A 41 4.64 19.80 -3.76
CA ARG A 41 4.53 19.55 -2.33
C ARG A 41 5.42 18.37 -1.91
N PRO A 42 5.86 18.33 -0.65
CA PRO A 42 6.52 17.13 -0.11
C PRO A 42 5.64 15.89 -0.27
N ALA A 43 6.25 14.71 -0.24
CA ALA A 43 5.51 13.46 -0.14
C ALA A 43 4.57 13.48 1.07
N SER A 44 3.37 12.92 0.93
CA SER A 44 2.43 12.81 2.03
C SER A 44 2.96 11.84 3.08
N ILE A 45 2.88 12.22 4.36
CA ILE A 45 3.19 11.30 5.45
C ILE A 45 2.09 10.23 5.49
N PHE A 46 2.53 8.97 5.46
CA PHE A 46 1.64 7.82 5.54
C PHE A 46 2.37 6.66 6.17
N ARG A 47 1.94 6.25 7.34
CA ARG A 47 2.46 5.09 8.05
C ARG A 47 1.45 3.96 7.89
N HIS A 48 1.74 3.06 6.97
CA HIS A 48 0.80 2.07 6.48
C HIS A 48 0.11 1.28 7.60
N GLU A 49 0.88 0.60 8.44
CA GLU A 49 0.33 -0.24 9.50
C GLU A 49 -0.41 0.58 10.59
N GLU A 50 0.20 1.68 11.05
CA GLU A 50 -0.43 2.56 12.04
C GLU A 50 -1.75 3.16 11.53
N HIS A 51 -1.80 3.48 10.23
CA HIS A 51 -3.00 4.02 9.61
C HIS A 51 -4.11 2.98 9.54
N ASN A 52 -3.79 1.77 9.09
CA ASN A 52 -4.76 0.69 8.96
C ASN A 52 -5.34 0.31 10.32
N GLU A 53 -4.50 0.18 11.34
CA GLU A 53 -4.93 -0.08 12.72
C GLU A 53 -5.84 1.06 13.24
N ALA A 54 -5.43 2.32 13.08
CA ALA A 54 -6.21 3.48 13.55
C ALA A 54 -7.54 3.68 12.81
N ALA A 55 -7.59 3.27 11.54
CA ALA A 55 -8.79 3.35 10.71
C ALA A 55 -9.69 2.11 10.82
N GLY A 56 -9.17 0.99 11.35
CA GLY A 56 -9.87 -0.29 11.42
C GLY A 56 -10.04 -0.92 10.04
N ILE A 57 -9.05 -0.73 9.14
CA ILE A 57 -9.03 -1.30 7.79
C ILE A 57 -8.38 -2.68 7.86
N GLU A 58 -9.13 -3.70 7.52
CA GLU A 58 -8.66 -5.09 7.49
C GLU A 58 -8.47 -5.59 6.06
N GLU A 59 -9.20 -5.00 5.10
CA GLU A 59 -9.22 -5.45 3.72
C GLU A 59 -8.32 -4.60 2.82
N CYS A 60 -7.34 -5.23 2.17
CA CYS A 60 -6.35 -4.56 1.34
C CYS A 60 -6.98 -3.81 0.14
N TYR A 61 -8.07 -4.34 -0.42
CA TYR A 61 -8.77 -3.74 -1.56
C TYR A 61 -9.40 -2.36 -1.26
N GLU A 62 -9.58 -1.99 0.00
CA GLU A 62 -10.06 -0.66 0.38
C GLU A 62 -9.17 0.47 -0.20
N CYS A 63 -7.87 0.20 -0.28
CA CYS A 63 -6.89 1.11 -0.86
C CYS A 63 -6.27 0.55 -2.15
N HIS A 64 -5.93 -0.74 -2.17
CA HIS A 64 -5.32 -1.45 -3.29
C HIS A 64 -6.40 -2.11 -4.17
N HIS A 65 -7.24 -1.28 -4.76
CA HIS A 65 -8.42 -1.71 -5.50
C HIS A 65 -8.10 -2.28 -6.89
N LEU A 66 -8.96 -3.20 -7.31
CA LEU A 66 -9.08 -3.65 -8.70
C LEU A 66 -10.50 -3.37 -9.20
N TYR A 67 -10.63 -3.04 -10.48
CA TYR A 67 -11.92 -2.85 -11.14
C TYR A 67 -12.01 -3.75 -12.36
N GLU A 68 -13.11 -4.50 -12.47
CA GLU A 68 -13.49 -5.25 -13.66
C GLU A 68 -14.84 -4.73 -14.17
N ASP A 69 -14.91 -4.41 -15.45
CA ASP A 69 -16.13 -3.85 -16.08
C ASP A 69 -16.72 -2.64 -15.32
N GLY A 70 -15.86 -1.84 -14.68
CA GLY A 70 -16.25 -0.65 -13.91
C GLY A 70 -16.80 -0.96 -12.51
N GLN A 71 -16.70 -2.20 -12.04
CA GLN A 71 -17.08 -2.61 -10.69
C GLN A 71 -15.86 -2.97 -9.85
N LEU A 72 -15.90 -2.57 -8.57
CA LEU A 72 -14.87 -2.93 -7.62
C LEU A 72 -14.89 -4.45 -7.37
N VAL A 73 -13.72 -5.08 -7.41
CA VAL A 73 -13.52 -6.48 -7.05
C VAL A 73 -13.13 -6.53 -5.57
N GLU A 74 -14.04 -7.04 -4.71
CA GLU A 74 -13.86 -6.98 -3.25
C GLU A 74 -13.07 -8.17 -2.65
N ASP A 75 -12.79 -9.18 -3.44
CA ASP A 75 -12.09 -10.40 -3.01
C ASP A 75 -10.66 -10.51 -3.57
N GLU A 76 -10.19 -9.47 -4.27
CA GLU A 76 -8.84 -9.36 -4.81
C GLU A 76 -8.27 -7.96 -4.55
N SER A 77 -6.95 -7.86 -4.43
CA SER A 77 -6.25 -6.59 -4.23
C SER A 77 -5.03 -6.45 -5.12
N SER A 78 -4.64 -5.20 -5.38
CA SER A 78 -3.44 -4.83 -6.14
C SER A 78 -2.26 -4.44 -5.23
N GLU A 79 -2.15 -5.04 -4.05
CA GLU A 79 -1.14 -4.68 -3.03
C GLU A 79 0.32 -4.86 -3.49
N ASP A 80 0.55 -5.71 -4.48
CA ASP A 80 1.87 -5.91 -5.10
C ASP A 80 2.21 -4.87 -6.19
N GLN A 81 1.28 -3.95 -6.50
CA GLN A 81 1.41 -2.94 -7.55
C GLN A 81 1.36 -1.53 -6.97
N SER A 82 2.17 -0.64 -7.55
CA SER A 82 2.07 0.78 -7.23
C SER A 82 0.90 1.44 -7.96
N CYS A 83 0.33 2.49 -7.38
CA CYS A 83 -0.77 3.23 -8.02
C CYS A 83 -0.41 3.71 -9.44
N SER A 84 0.88 4.02 -9.68
CA SER A 84 1.41 4.48 -10.97
C SER A 84 1.45 3.42 -12.07
N GLU A 85 1.30 2.14 -11.73
CA GLU A 85 1.24 1.06 -12.72
C GLU A 85 -0.12 1.01 -13.45
N CYS A 86 -1.16 1.50 -12.79
CA CYS A 86 -2.51 1.58 -13.36
C CYS A 86 -2.93 3.02 -13.68
N HIS A 87 -2.51 3.99 -12.86
CA HIS A 87 -2.84 5.41 -13.03
C HIS A 87 -1.68 6.18 -13.68
N ALA A 88 -1.83 6.59 -14.92
CA ALA A 88 -0.87 7.48 -15.58
C ALA A 88 -0.83 8.86 -14.89
N LEU A 89 0.22 9.67 -15.13
CA LEU A 89 0.31 11.05 -14.60
C LEU A 89 -0.91 11.88 -15.01
N GLU A 90 -1.29 11.78 -16.28
CA GLU A 90 -2.53 12.39 -16.81
C GLU A 90 -3.60 11.29 -16.91
N GLY A 91 -4.82 11.61 -16.52
CA GLY A 91 -5.94 10.66 -16.62
C GLY A 91 -6.28 10.30 -18.07
N SER A 92 -6.75 9.11 -18.29
CA SER A 92 -7.17 8.63 -19.62
C SER A 92 -8.28 7.58 -19.51
N ASP A 93 -9.08 7.45 -20.58
CA ASP A 93 -10.08 6.38 -20.74
C ASP A 93 -11.03 6.17 -19.55
N GLY A 94 -11.40 7.27 -18.89
CA GLY A 94 -12.29 7.25 -17.72
C GLY A 94 -11.59 6.92 -16.40
N GLN A 95 -10.27 6.76 -16.42
CA GLN A 95 -9.48 6.62 -15.20
C GLN A 95 -8.90 7.98 -14.74
N PRO A 96 -8.91 8.27 -13.44
CA PRO A 96 -8.28 9.47 -12.92
C PRO A 96 -6.76 9.43 -13.12
N GLY A 97 -6.16 10.61 -13.33
CA GLY A 97 -4.70 10.73 -13.29
C GLY A 97 -4.17 10.41 -11.89
N LEU A 98 -2.89 10.06 -11.81
CA LEU A 98 -2.26 9.55 -10.58
C LEU A 98 -2.45 10.47 -9.37
N MET A 99 -2.27 11.79 -9.55
CA MET A 99 -2.48 12.76 -8.45
C MET A 99 -3.93 12.75 -7.98
N GLU A 100 -4.88 12.70 -8.91
CA GLU A 100 -6.30 12.64 -8.61
C GLU A 100 -6.66 11.31 -7.94
N ALA A 101 -6.11 10.19 -8.41
CA ALA A 101 -6.32 8.86 -7.83
C ALA A 101 -5.92 8.83 -6.34
N PHE A 102 -4.73 9.34 -5.98
CA PHE A 102 -4.34 9.47 -4.57
C PHE A 102 -5.32 10.31 -3.75
N HIS A 103 -5.73 11.48 -4.27
CA HIS A 103 -6.65 12.35 -3.54
C HIS A 103 -8.05 11.79 -3.41
N LEU A 104 -8.57 11.11 -4.44
CA LEU A 104 -9.86 10.44 -4.38
C LEU A 104 -9.84 9.29 -3.37
N ASN A 105 -8.79 8.50 -3.36
CA ASN A 105 -8.66 7.37 -2.47
C ASN A 105 -8.49 7.84 -1.01
N CYS A 106 -7.45 8.59 -0.70
CA CYS A 106 -7.13 9.00 0.67
C CYS A 106 -8.10 10.05 1.21
N LYS A 107 -8.13 11.23 0.60
CA LYS A 107 -8.98 12.34 1.04
C LYS A 107 -10.46 12.02 0.88
N GLY A 108 -10.85 11.32 -0.18
CA GLY A 108 -12.23 10.89 -0.41
C GLY A 108 -12.75 10.01 0.71
N CYS A 109 -11.94 9.05 1.16
CA CYS A 109 -12.25 8.21 2.31
C CYS A 109 -12.40 9.03 3.60
N HIS A 110 -11.44 9.91 3.91
CA HIS A 110 -11.49 10.76 5.09
C HIS A 110 -12.74 11.66 5.14
N VAL A 111 -13.13 12.23 4.00
CA VAL A 111 -14.36 13.02 3.89
C VAL A 111 -15.61 12.15 4.11
N LYS A 112 -15.66 10.96 3.49
CA LYS A 112 -16.77 10.02 3.63
C LYS A 112 -16.91 9.53 5.07
N GLN A 113 -15.80 9.21 5.72
CA GLN A 113 -15.76 8.72 7.10
C GLN A 113 -15.84 9.84 8.15
N GLN A 114 -15.74 11.11 7.72
CA GLN A 114 -15.67 12.28 8.63
C GLN A 114 -14.53 12.14 9.67
N LYS A 115 -13.42 11.51 9.28
CA LYS A 115 -12.28 11.20 10.13
C LYS A 115 -10.98 11.28 9.32
N GLY A 116 -9.91 11.76 9.94
CA GLY A 116 -8.61 11.90 9.29
C GLY A 116 -8.39 13.26 8.61
N PRO A 117 -7.19 13.49 8.07
CA PRO A 117 -6.80 14.76 7.47
C PRO A 117 -7.46 14.99 6.11
N VAL A 118 -7.89 16.22 5.83
CA VAL A 118 -8.52 16.61 4.56
C VAL A 118 -7.89 17.86 3.93
N MET A 119 -7.05 18.59 4.70
CA MET A 119 -6.39 19.80 4.23
C MET A 119 -4.98 19.49 3.70
N CYS A 120 -4.57 20.23 2.68
CA CYS A 120 -3.27 19.98 2.02
C CYS A 120 -2.08 19.89 2.98
N GLY A 121 -2.00 20.80 3.96
CA GLY A 121 -0.87 20.89 4.91
C GLY A 121 -0.92 19.85 6.03
N GLU A 122 -1.99 19.07 6.16
CA GLU A 122 -2.10 17.98 7.14
C GLU A 122 -1.45 16.70 6.62
N CYS A 123 -1.42 16.53 5.29
CA CYS A 123 -0.78 15.39 4.62
C CYS A 123 0.64 15.76 4.12
N HIS A 124 0.77 16.94 3.47
CA HIS A 124 2.02 17.43 2.88
C HIS A 124 2.75 18.36 3.86
N VAL A 125 3.36 17.79 4.88
CA VAL A 125 4.06 18.53 5.93
C VAL A 125 5.50 18.86 5.48
N LYS A 126 5.96 20.12 5.76
CA LYS A 126 7.33 20.57 5.48
C LYS A 126 8.23 20.36 6.69
#